data_13ef8fbbb0b97b0c5eab5de94af3da38
#
_entry.id   13ef8fbbb0b97b0c5eab5de94af3da38
#
_cell.length_a   1.000
_cell.length_b   1.000
_cell.length_c   1.000
_cell.angle_alpha   90.00
_cell.angle_beta   90.00
_cell.angle_gamma   90.00
#
_symmetry.space_group_name_H-M   'P 1'
#
loop_
_entity.id
_entity.type
_entity.pdbx_description
1 polymer ?
#
loop_
_entity_poly.entity_id
_entity_poly.type
_entity_poly.pdbx_seq_one_letter_code
_entity_poly.pdbx_strand_id
1 'polypeptide(L)'
;MAFEGLSEKLNETFKRLRGKGRLTESDVKAGLREVRLALLEADVSYKVVKDFIARVTDRCVGSDVLESLTPAQQIVKIVNQELTELMGGSNARLTTASKGPTVVMMVGLQGAGKTTNCAKLAGLMRRQYGKRPLLVACDVYRPAAIKQLQVVGQQLDIPVFEMGQGDPVNIAREALKYASDHGNDIVFLDTAGRLHIDEQLMDELKSIKENIHPHEILLVVDAMTGQDAVNAATAFDEALGIDGVLLTKLDGDARGGAALSIRAATGKPIKFVGTGEKLDMIELFHPERMASRILGMGDMLTFIEKAEQQYDEKQAKKLEEKLRKNRLTLSDYLDQLEQLQKMGDLSQIASMLPGGLGKSFDASQIDEKQMAHSKAIIQSMTMKERENPQILNASRKRRIAAGCGLEVVDVNRLLKSFEAMQQMTKAMTKGKMRGMGSLMGGMGGGFGGGSMRSFGRKKRLK
;
A
#
# COMPACT_ATOMS: atom_id res chain seq x y z
N MET A 1 7.63 -6.24 3.22
CA MET A 1 6.64 -5.13 3.29
C MET A 1 7.34 -3.86 3.74
N ALA A 2 6.82 -2.70 3.33
CA ALA A 2 7.41 -1.41 3.75
C ALA A 2 7.50 -1.32 5.28
N PHE A 3 8.66 -0.90 5.77
CA PHE A 3 8.95 -0.68 7.20
C PHE A 3 8.85 -1.91 8.12
N GLU A 4 8.80 -3.13 7.61
CA GLU A 4 8.54 -4.34 8.42
C GLU A 4 9.57 -4.52 9.55
N GLY A 5 10.86 -4.41 9.24
CA GLY A 5 11.92 -4.54 10.23
C GLY A 5 11.87 -3.45 11.32
N LEU A 6 11.62 -2.20 10.93
CA LEU A 6 11.46 -1.09 11.87
C LEU A 6 10.21 -1.26 12.73
N SER A 7 9.09 -1.62 12.08
CA SER A 7 7.80 -1.80 12.75
C SER A 7 7.86 -2.92 13.81
N GLU A 8 8.49 -4.05 13.52
CA GLU A 8 8.61 -5.16 14.47
C GLU A 8 9.38 -4.74 15.73
N LYS A 9 10.54 -4.07 15.57
CA LYS A 9 11.36 -3.60 16.68
C LYS A 9 10.65 -2.58 17.56
N LEU A 10 9.99 -1.61 16.94
CA LEU A 10 9.21 -0.61 17.67
C LEU A 10 8.03 -1.23 18.41
N ASN A 11 7.32 -2.16 17.78
CA ASN A 11 6.21 -2.87 18.42
C ASN A 11 6.65 -3.69 19.64
N GLU A 12 7.78 -4.38 19.57
CA GLU A 12 8.33 -5.11 20.71
C GLU A 12 8.68 -4.16 21.87
N THR A 13 9.30 -3.03 21.56
CA THR A 13 9.64 -2.01 22.56
C THR A 13 8.39 -1.47 23.24
N PHE A 14 7.38 -1.08 22.46
CA PHE A 14 6.12 -0.56 23.02
C PHE A 14 5.30 -1.63 23.73
N LYS A 15 5.35 -2.88 23.31
CA LYS A 15 4.72 -4.00 24.00
C LYS A 15 5.34 -4.21 25.41
N ARG A 16 6.66 -4.08 25.53
CA ARG A 16 7.36 -4.14 26.81
C ARG A 16 6.97 -2.98 27.75
N LEU A 17 6.87 -1.76 27.21
CA LEU A 17 6.41 -0.60 27.98
C LEU A 17 4.96 -0.75 28.44
N ARG A 18 4.06 -1.26 27.59
CA ARG A 18 2.64 -1.52 27.96
C ARG A 18 2.49 -2.58 29.07
N GLY A 19 3.41 -3.53 29.16
CA GLY A 19 3.41 -4.56 30.19
C GLY A 19 3.74 -4.04 31.59
N LYS A 20 4.28 -2.82 31.73
CA LYS A 20 4.58 -2.15 33.00
C LYS A 20 3.41 -1.26 33.39
N GLY A 21 2.75 -1.55 34.51
CA GLY A 21 1.57 -0.80 34.96
C GLY A 21 1.85 0.66 35.30
N ARG A 22 3.02 0.97 35.88
CA ARG A 22 3.55 2.32 36.08
C ARG A 22 4.88 2.47 35.37
N LEU A 23 5.12 3.58 34.73
CA LEU A 23 6.38 3.89 34.05
C LEU A 23 7.16 4.94 34.87
N THR A 24 8.44 4.69 35.05
CA THR A 24 9.37 5.66 35.59
C THR A 24 10.09 6.38 34.44
N GLU A 25 10.69 7.53 34.73
CA GLU A 25 11.53 8.24 33.76
C GLU A 25 12.66 7.35 33.22
N SER A 26 13.23 6.46 34.04
CA SER A 26 14.24 5.48 33.62
C SER A 26 13.68 4.48 32.60
N ASP A 27 12.44 4.01 32.80
CA ASP A 27 11.77 3.08 31.86
C ASP A 27 11.53 3.75 30.50
N VAL A 28 11.11 5.01 30.52
CA VAL A 28 10.90 5.81 29.30
C VAL A 28 12.21 6.00 28.54
N LYS A 29 13.28 6.41 29.26
CA LYS A 29 14.60 6.59 28.64
C LYS A 29 15.17 5.28 28.08
N ALA A 30 14.97 4.15 28.77
CA ALA A 30 15.36 2.84 28.28
C ALA A 30 14.59 2.46 26.99
N GLY A 31 13.26 2.65 26.96
CA GLY A 31 12.45 2.39 25.77
C GLY A 31 12.84 3.30 24.59
N LEU A 32 13.06 4.58 24.84
CA LEU A 32 13.49 5.52 23.79
C LEU A 32 14.91 5.22 23.27
N ARG A 33 15.78 4.63 24.09
CA ARG A 33 17.08 4.11 23.62
C ARG A 33 16.90 2.98 22.59
N GLU A 34 15.95 2.08 22.81
CA GLU A 34 15.62 1.02 21.85
C GLU A 34 15.02 1.60 20.56
N VAL A 35 14.10 2.58 20.68
CA VAL A 35 13.57 3.31 19.52
C VAL A 35 14.69 3.96 18.71
N ARG A 36 15.66 4.59 19.39
CA ARG A 36 16.84 5.16 18.73
C ARG A 36 17.63 4.11 17.96
N LEU A 37 17.89 2.96 18.55
CA LEU A 37 18.62 1.86 17.89
C LEU A 37 17.85 1.35 16.67
N ALA A 38 16.54 1.15 16.80
CA ALA A 38 15.70 0.71 15.70
C ALA A 38 15.72 1.68 14.51
N LEU A 39 15.67 2.99 14.76
CA LEU A 39 15.77 4.01 13.71
C LEU A 39 17.15 4.04 13.03
N LEU A 40 18.22 3.88 13.79
CA LEU A 40 19.58 3.81 13.24
C LEU A 40 19.80 2.55 12.37
N GLU A 41 19.29 1.40 12.81
CA GLU A 41 19.32 0.15 12.05
C GLU A 41 18.43 0.20 10.79
N ALA A 42 17.44 1.09 10.78
CA ALA A 42 16.61 1.40 9.63
C ALA A 42 17.28 2.41 8.66
N ASP A 43 18.56 2.70 8.81
CA ASP A 43 19.32 3.66 7.99
C ASP A 43 18.82 5.12 8.09
N VAL A 44 18.13 5.49 9.19
CA VAL A 44 17.80 6.90 9.44
C VAL A 44 19.08 7.65 9.86
N SER A 45 19.30 8.84 9.30
CA SER A 45 20.50 9.60 9.55
C SER A 45 20.65 9.93 11.07
N TYR A 46 21.88 9.83 11.59
CA TYR A 46 22.16 10.03 13.02
C TYR A 46 21.65 11.39 13.55
N LYS A 47 21.81 12.46 12.77
CA LYS A 47 21.35 13.80 13.15
C LYS A 47 19.83 13.81 13.34
N VAL A 48 19.09 13.24 12.39
CA VAL A 48 17.63 13.14 12.44
C VAL A 48 17.17 12.35 13.65
N VAL A 49 17.81 11.19 13.89
CA VAL A 49 17.48 10.34 15.05
C VAL A 49 17.76 11.05 16.37
N LYS A 50 18.89 11.77 16.48
CA LYS A 50 19.23 12.52 17.69
C LYS A 50 18.19 13.59 18.01
N ASP A 51 17.81 14.38 17.01
CA ASP A 51 16.86 15.49 17.17
C ASP A 51 15.45 14.95 17.47
N PHE A 52 15.04 13.85 16.82
CA PHE A 52 13.79 13.16 17.07
C PHE A 52 13.71 12.64 18.50
N ILE A 53 14.73 11.89 18.95
CA ILE A 53 14.75 11.33 20.31
C ILE A 53 14.75 12.42 21.37
N ALA A 54 15.44 13.56 21.14
CA ALA A 54 15.41 14.67 22.06
C ALA A 54 13.98 15.22 22.23
N ARG A 55 13.29 15.54 21.12
CA ARG A 55 11.90 16.04 21.15
C ARG A 55 10.94 15.05 21.82
N VAL A 56 11.03 13.76 21.46
CA VAL A 56 10.18 12.73 22.06
C VAL A 56 10.46 12.61 23.58
N THR A 57 11.74 12.65 23.99
CA THR A 57 12.11 12.55 25.41
C THR A 57 11.53 13.71 26.20
N ASP A 58 11.70 14.94 25.74
CA ASP A 58 11.19 16.13 26.41
C ASP A 58 9.66 16.07 26.62
N ARG A 59 8.93 15.54 25.62
CA ARG A 59 7.48 15.36 25.72
C ARG A 59 7.04 14.17 26.58
N CYS A 60 7.83 13.11 26.64
CA CYS A 60 7.47 11.88 27.37
C CYS A 60 7.82 11.91 28.85
N VAL A 61 8.78 12.73 29.27
CA VAL A 61 9.26 12.79 30.67
C VAL A 61 8.40 13.74 31.52
N GLY A 62 7.47 14.51 30.93
CA GLY A 62 6.55 15.37 31.66
C GLY A 62 5.68 14.61 32.65
N SER A 63 5.36 15.24 33.79
CA SER A 63 4.52 14.67 34.86
C SER A 63 3.17 14.18 34.33
N ASP A 64 2.57 14.93 33.42
CA ASP A 64 1.26 14.61 32.83
C ASP A 64 1.21 13.27 32.10
N VAL A 65 2.35 12.82 31.55
CA VAL A 65 2.47 11.54 30.86
C VAL A 65 2.72 10.42 31.87
N LEU A 66 3.65 10.63 32.82
CA LEU A 66 4.06 9.59 33.78
C LEU A 66 2.97 9.30 34.82
N GLU A 67 2.17 10.31 35.18
CA GLU A 67 1.06 10.20 36.15
C GLU A 67 -0.27 9.79 35.48
N SER A 68 -0.33 9.68 34.17
CA SER A 68 -1.54 9.27 33.46
C SER A 68 -1.92 7.82 33.75
N LEU A 69 -3.21 7.49 33.64
CA LEU A 69 -3.71 6.10 33.77
C LEU A 69 -3.17 5.15 32.68
N THR A 70 -2.67 5.70 31.56
CA THR A 70 -2.16 4.94 30.42
C THR A 70 -0.85 5.51 29.86
N PRO A 71 0.24 5.57 30.66
CA PRO A 71 1.48 6.25 30.25
C PRO A 71 2.07 5.68 28.95
N ALA A 72 2.08 4.35 28.81
CA ALA A 72 2.60 3.70 27.60
C ALA A 72 1.83 4.08 26.33
N GLN A 73 0.51 4.26 26.42
CA GLN A 73 -0.29 4.72 25.27
C GLN A 73 -0.01 6.18 24.92
N GLN A 74 0.21 7.04 25.92
CA GLN A 74 0.61 8.42 25.72
C GLN A 74 1.96 8.52 25.01
N ILE A 75 2.94 7.70 25.40
CA ILE A 75 4.26 7.64 24.74
C ILE A 75 4.11 7.23 23.28
N VAL A 76 3.35 6.17 22.98
CA VAL A 76 3.10 5.74 21.60
C VAL A 76 2.43 6.85 20.76
N LYS A 77 1.48 7.58 21.35
CA LYS A 77 0.83 8.73 20.71
C LYS A 77 1.83 9.85 20.41
N ILE A 78 2.71 10.18 21.35
CA ILE A 78 3.75 11.20 21.17
C ILE A 78 4.71 10.77 20.06
N VAL A 79 5.18 9.52 20.07
CA VAL A 79 6.06 8.99 19.02
C VAL A 79 5.38 9.02 17.65
N ASN A 80 4.09 8.68 17.57
CA ASN A 80 3.32 8.77 16.32
C ASN A 80 3.28 10.21 15.79
N GLN A 81 2.95 11.16 16.66
CA GLN A 81 2.89 12.58 16.28
C GLN A 81 4.26 13.10 15.81
N GLU A 82 5.33 12.79 16.53
CA GLU A 82 6.68 13.20 16.14
C GLU A 82 7.17 12.54 14.83
N LEU A 83 6.80 11.27 14.59
CA LEU A 83 7.06 10.61 13.30
C LEU A 83 6.27 11.27 12.17
N THR A 84 5.01 11.60 12.41
CA THR A 84 4.16 12.31 11.43
C THR A 84 4.76 13.67 11.08
N GLU A 85 5.16 14.45 12.07
CA GLU A 85 5.83 15.74 11.92
C GLU A 85 7.14 15.63 11.15
N LEU A 86 7.96 14.63 11.48
CA LEU A 86 9.23 14.36 10.82
C LEU A 86 9.05 14.08 9.32
N MET A 87 7.95 13.42 8.95
CA MET A 87 7.61 13.13 7.56
C MET A 87 6.87 14.25 6.83
N GLY A 88 6.55 15.37 7.52
CA GLY A 88 5.97 16.56 6.90
C GLY A 88 4.59 16.98 7.41
N GLY A 89 4.05 16.30 8.42
CA GLY A 89 2.79 16.64 9.09
C GLY A 89 1.54 16.28 8.28
N SER A 90 1.41 16.81 7.08
CA SER A 90 0.27 16.58 6.18
C SER A 90 0.73 16.20 4.77
N ASN A 91 -0.19 15.66 3.98
CA ASN A 91 0.08 15.35 2.58
C ASN A 91 0.29 16.62 1.75
N ALA A 92 1.23 16.57 0.80
CA ALA A 92 1.49 17.64 -0.16
C ALA A 92 1.02 17.21 -1.55
N ARG A 93 0.24 18.08 -2.21
CA ARG A 93 -0.25 17.86 -3.57
C ARG A 93 0.68 18.47 -4.61
N LEU A 94 0.49 18.09 -5.88
CA LEU A 94 1.17 18.77 -6.98
C LEU A 94 0.72 20.22 -7.10
N THR A 95 1.65 21.09 -7.41
CA THR A 95 1.37 22.46 -7.81
C THR A 95 0.76 22.46 -9.21
N THR A 96 -0.39 23.08 -9.38
CA THR A 96 -1.09 23.13 -10.66
C THR A 96 -1.06 24.51 -11.28
N ALA A 97 -0.95 24.58 -12.60
CA ALA A 97 -1.02 25.84 -13.35
C ALA A 97 -2.39 26.49 -13.19
N SER A 98 -2.40 27.82 -13.08
CA SER A 98 -3.64 28.62 -13.11
C SER A 98 -4.18 28.81 -14.53
N LYS A 99 -3.32 28.72 -15.55
CA LYS A 99 -3.64 28.83 -16.98
C LYS A 99 -2.76 27.87 -17.77
N GLY A 100 -3.32 27.26 -18.81
CA GLY A 100 -2.59 26.30 -19.66
C GLY A 100 -2.30 24.97 -18.98
N PRO A 101 -1.50 24.11 -19.60
CA PRO A 101 -1.16 22.80 -19.06
C PRO A 101 -0.21 22.93 -17.85
N THR A 102 -0.47 22.16 -16.81
CA THR A 102 0.49 21.98 -15.72
C THR A 102 1.68 21.16 -16.20
N VAL A 103 2.88 21.63 -15.97
CA VAL A 103 4.12 20.93 -16.38
C VAL A 103 4.79 20.35 -15.16
N VAL A 104 4.99 19.04 -15.17
CA VAL A 104 5.68 18.27 -14.13
C VAL A 104 6.96 17.69 -14.73
N MET A 105 8.11 18.07 -14.20
CA MET A 105 9.41 17.58 -14.61
C MET A 105 9.87 16.47 -13.68
N MET A 106 10.04 15.26 -14.22
CA MET A 106 10.49 14.09 -13.45
C MET A 106 12.01 14.01 -13.52
N VAL A 107 12.70 14.15 -12.40
CA VAL A 107 14.19 14.10 -12.32
C VAL A 107 14.64 12.98 -11.39
N GLY A 108 15.92 12.57 -11.50
CA GLY A 108 16.50 11.54 -10.61
C GLY A 108 17.52 10.65 -11.33
N LEU A 109 18.19 9.78 -10.57
CA LEU A 109 19.21 8.88 -11.08
C LEU A 109 18.64 7.78 -12.00
N GLN A 110 19.51 7.15 -12.76
CA GLN A 110 19.17 5.98 -13.57
C GLN A 110 18.74 4.83 -12.65
N GLY A 111 17.70 4.11 -13.05
CA GLY A 111 17.17 2.98 -12.24
C GLY A 111 16.26 3.37 -11.09
N ALA A 112 16.12 4.67 -10.78
CA ALA A 112 15.18 5.14 -9.75
C ALA A 112 13.70 4.93 -10.11
N GLY A 113 13.40 4.58 -11.37
CA GLY A 113 12.03 4.29 -11.83
C GLY A 113 11.28 5.50 -12.41
N LYS A 114 11.97 6.53 -12.91
CA LYS A 114 11.36 7.74 -13.48
C LYS A 114 10.29 7.42 -14.53
N THR A 115 10.66 6.76 -15.62
CA THR A 115 9.77 6.44 -16.75
C THR A 115 8.50 5.71 -16.30
N THR A 116 8.66 4.67 -15.48
CA THR A 116 7.50 3.91 -14.98
C THR A 116 6.61 4.74 -14.07
N ASN A 117 7.19 5.51 -13.15
CA ASN A 117 6.41 6.32 -12.22
C ASN A 117 5.86 7.60 -12.85
N CYS A 118 6.50 8.13 -13.90
CA CYS A 118 5.93 9.15 -14.77
C CYS A 118 4.58 8.69 -15.32
N ALA A 119 4.52 7.51 -15.92
CA ALA A 119 3.29 6.93 -16.44
C ALA A 119 2.27 6.57 -15.34
N LYS A 120 2.72 6.00 -14.20
CA LYS A 120 1.85 5.72 -13.04
C LYS A 120 1.19 6.98 -12.51
N LEU A 121 1.96 8.05 -12.36
CA LEU A 121 1.47 9.33 -11.86
C LEU A 121 0.49 9.97 -12.85
N ALA A 122 0.77 9.92 -14.15
CA ALA A 122 -0.16 10.35 -15.18
C ALA A 122 -1.48 9.56 -15.13
N GLY A 123 -1.40 8.23 -14.97
CA GLY A 123 -2.57 7.37 -14.76
C GLY A 123 -3.35 7.71 -13.50
N LEU A 124 -2.68 8.03 -12.39
CA LEU A 124 -3.31 8.49 -11.15
C LEU A 124 -4.06 9.82 -11.38
N MET A 125 -3.42 10.80 -12.03
CA MET A 125 -4.02 12.09 -12.34
C MET A 125 -5.28 11.94 -13.22
N ARG A 126 -5.24 11.05 -14.19
CA ARG A 126 -6.41 10.75 -15.03
C ARG A 126 -7.54 10.11 -14.22
N ARG A 127 -7.25 9.06 -13.44
CA ARG A 127 -8.28 8.29 -12.73
C ARG A 127 -8.90 9.05 -11.57
N GLN A 128 -8.10 9.71 -10.75
CA GLN A 128 -8.58 10.35 -9.51
C GLN A 128 -8.95 11.81 -9.68
N TYR A 129 -8.28 12.53 -10.60
CA TYR A 129 -8.46 13.97 -10.76
C TYR A 129 -9.08 14.37 -12.11
N GLY A 130 -9.43 13.38 -12.95
CA GLY A 130 -10.07 13.64 -14.25
C GLY A 130 -9.21 14.43 -15.22
N LYS A 131 -7.87 14.45 -15.02
CA LYS A 131 -6.93 15.18 -15.87
C LYS A 131 -6.71 14.47 -17.21
N ARG A 132 -6.29 15.24 -18.21
CA ARG A 132 -5.89 14.75 -19.55
C ARG A 132 -4.38 14.84 -19.69
N PRO A 133 -3.62 13.81 -19.22
CA PRO A 133 -2.17 13.85 -19.22
C PRO A 133 -1.58 13.65 -20.62
N LEU A 134 -0.39 14.23 -20.81
CA LEU A 134 0.53 13.95 -21.90
C LEU A 134 1.86 13.51 -21.30
N LEU A 135 2.40 12.40 -21.78
CA LEU A 135 3.77 11.95 -21.44
C LEU A 135 4.74 12.44 -22.52
N VAL A 136 5.90 12.92 -22.12
CA VAL A 136 6.92 13.45 -23.03
C VAL A 136 8.24 12.76 -22.83
N ALA A 137 8.79 12.15 -23.88
CA ALA A 137 10.04 11.43 -23.85
C ALA A 137 11.23 12.40 -24.03
N CYS A 138 11.79 12.88 -22.93
CA CYS A 138 12.99 13.71 -22.90
C CYS A 138 14.29 12.91 -22.57
N ASP A 139 14.23 11.60 -22.32
CA ASP A 139 15.40 10.71 -22.23
C ASP A 139 15.84 10.30 -23.65
N VAL A 140 16.47 11.21 -24.35
CA VAL A 140 16.88 11.06 -25.76
C VAL A 140 18.12 10.16 -25.96
N TYR A 141 18.88 9.91 -24.89
CA TYR A 141 20.12 9.13 -24.96
C TYR A 141 19.87 7.63 -25.01
N ARG A 142 18.68 7.20 -24.61
CA ARG A 142 18.32 5.79 -24.54
C ARG A 142 17.07 5.50 -25.36
N PRO A 143 17.24 5.03 -26.62
CA PRO A 143 16.08 4.69 -27.48
C PRO A 143 15.11 3.70 -26.82
N ALA A 144 15.62 2.81 -25.95
CA ALA A 144 14.81 1.89 -25.19
C ALA A 144 13.89 2.60 -24.17
N ALA A 145 14.31 3.75 -23.60
CA ALA A 145 13.49 4.52 -22.67
C ALA A 145 12.29 5.18 -23.38
N ILE A 146 12.49 5.73 -24.58
CA ILE A 146 11.40 6.28 -25.40
C ILE A 146 10.37 5.17 -25.70
N LYS A 147 10.85 4.00 -26.14
CA LYS A 147 9.97 2.87 -26.44
C LYS A 147 9.26 2.35 -25.17
N GLN A 148 9.95 2.34 -24.05
CA GLN A 148 9.36 1.96 -22.76
C GLN A 148 8.21 2.92 -22.39
N LEU A 149 8.42 4.23 -22.51
CA LEU A 149 7.40 5.23 -22.22
C LEU A 149 6.18 5.07 -23.14
N GLN A 150 6.40 4.79 -24.44
CA GLN A 150 5.33 4.51 -25.40
C GLN A 150 4.51 3.28 -24.98
N VAL A 151 5.17 2.17 -24.59
CA VAL A 151 4.48 0.94 -24.18
C VAL A 151 3.62 1.17 -22.93
N VAL A 152 4.16 1.83 -21.90
CA VAL A 152 3.38 2.09 -20.68
C VAL A 152 2.29 3.15 -20.90
N GLY A 153 2.53 4.13 -21.77
CA GLY A 153 1.52 5.11 -22.19
C GLY A 153 0.34 4.43 -22.90
N GLN A 154 0.64 3.52 -23.83
CA GLN A 154 -0.38 2.73 -24.52
C GLN A 154 -1.20 1.85 -23.57
N GLN A 155 -0.55 1.19 -22.60
CA GLN A 155 -1.25 0.37 -21.59
C GLN A 155 -2.21 1.18 -20.73
N LEU A 156 -1.90 2.46 -20.50
CA LEU A 156 -2.74 3.38 -19.74
C LEU A 156 -3.69 4.21 -20.61
N ASP A 157 -3.65 4.05 -21.95
CA ASP A 157 -4.38 4.88 -22.91
C ASP A 157 -4.08 6.39 -22.70
N ILE A 158 -2.79 6.73 -22.54
CA ILE A 158 -2.26 8.08 -22.37
C ILE A 158 -1.36 8.40 -23.57
N PRO A 159 -1.56 9.53 -24.26
CA PRO A 159 -0.71 9.91 -25.36
C PRO A 159 0.73 10.17 -24.93
N VAL A 160 1.67 9.79 -25.80
CA VAL A 160 3.10 9.99 -25.60
C VAL A 160 3.62 10.85 -26.75
N PHE A 161 4.22 11.98 -26.42
CA PHE A 161 4.90 12.85 -27.37
C PHE A 161 6.39 12.51 -27.41
N GLU A 162 6.92 12.30 -28.61
CA GLU A 162 8.34 12.04 -28.84
C GLU A 162 8.79 12.63 -30.18
N MET A 163 10.06 12.97 -30.29
CA MET A 163 10.70 13.47 -31.51
C MET A 163 12.00 12.69 -31.81
N GLY A 164 12.12 11.48 -31.28
CA GLY A 164 13.34 10.68 -31.41
C GLY A 164 14.51 11.26 -30.63
N GLN A 165 15.72 11.13 -31.22
CA GLN A 165 16.95 11.66 -30.64
C GLN A 165 17.12 13.12 -31.07
N GLY A 166 16.95 14.04 -30.12
CA GLY A 166 17.04 15.49 -30.36
C GLY A 166 17.41 16.25 -29.09
N ASP A 167 17.31 17.57 -29.17
CA ASP A 167 17.49 18.42 -27.98
C ASP A 167 16.29 18.30 -27.04
N PRO A 168 16.48 17.88 -25.77
CA PRO A 168 15.39 17.71 -24.81
C PRO A 168 14.60 18.98 -24.54
N VAL A 169 15.24 20.15 -24.59
CA VAL A 169 14.58 21.46 -24.43
C VAL A 169 13.61 21.72 -25.58
N ASN A 170 14.03 21.43 -26.82
CA ASN A 170 13.17 21.61 -27.98
C ASN A 170 12.00 20.62 -27.97
N ILE A 171 12.26 19.35 -27.60
CA ILE A 171 11.22 18.34 -27.45
C ILE A 171 10.16 18.79 -26.43
N ALA A 172 10.59 19.26 -25.28
CA ALA A 172 9.68 19.75 -24.24
C ALA A 172 8.86 20.98 -24.73
N ARG A 173 9.49 21.91 -25.46
CA ARG A 173 8.80 23.08 -26.02
C ARG A 173 7.73 22.71 -27.02
N GLU A 174 8.04 21.83 -27.97
CA GLU A 174 7.09 21.35 -28.96
C GLU A 174 5.96 20.51 -28.33
N ALA A 175 6.28 19.75 -27.27
CA ALA A 175 5.27 19.02 -26.50
C ALA A 175 4.26 19.94 -25.81
N LEU A 176 4.68 21.12 -25.33
CA LEU A 176 3.75 22.08 -24.72
C LEU A 176 2.80 22.70 -25.75
N LYS A 177 3.27 22.95 -26.99
CA LYS A 177 2.40 23.36 -28.09
C LYS A 177 1.40 22.26 -28.42
N TYR A 178 1.91 21.03 -28.58
CA TYR A 178 1.07 19.86 -28.81
C TYR A 178 -0.02 19.71 -27.74
N ALA A 179 0.37 19.83 -26.46
CA ALA A 179 -0.56 19.74 -25.33
C ALA A 179 -1.67 20.79 -25.41
N SER A 180 -1.32 22.02 -25.76
CA SER A 180 -2.29 23.12 -25.93
C SER A 180 -3.26 22.86 -27.09
N ASP A 181 -2.76 22.37 -28.23
CA ASP A 181 -3.56 22.11 -29.44
C ASP A 181 -4.50 20.90 -29.22
N HIS A 182 -4.09 19.91 -28.46
CA HIS A 182 -4.88 18.69 -28.18
C HIS A 182 -5.66 18.75 -26.87
N GLY A 183 -5.58 19.87 -26.15
CA GLY A 183 -6.32 20.08 -24.91
C GLY A 183 -5.87 19.22 -23.75
N ASN A 184 -4.59 18.80 -23.71
CA ASN A 184 -3.99 18.19 -22.53
C ASN A 184 -3.80 19.25 -21.43
N ASP A 185 -4.15 18.93 -20.20
CA ASP A 185 -4.13 19.88 -19.08
C ASP A 185 -2.99 19.61 -18.08
N ILE A 186 -2.28 18.49 -18.25
CA ILE A 186 -1.08 18.17 -17.49
C ILE A 186 -0.05 17.43 -18.37
N VAL A 187 1.20 17.87 -18.29
CA VAL A 187 2.32 17.35 -19.09
C VAL A 187 3.39 16.83 -18.16
N PHE A 188 3.82 15.60 -18.38
CA PHE A 188 4.90 14.97 -17.63
C PHE A 188 6.13 14.82 -18.50
N LEU A 189 7.23 15.48 -18.15
CA LEU A 189 8.51 15.38 -18.80
C LEU A 189 9.33 14.25 -18.18
N ASP A 190 9.50 13.12 -18.88
CA ASP A 190 10.38 12.03 -18.46
C ASP A 190 11.81 12.34 -18.90
N THR A 191 12.62 12.91 -18.00
CA THR A 191 13.99 13.35 -18.30
C THR A 191 15.00 12.23 -18.22
N ALA A 192 16.15 12.43 -18.82
CA ALA A 192 17.29 11.52 -18.72
C ALA A 192 17.70 11.29 -17.27
N GLY A 193 18.32 10.14 -17.01
CA GLY A 193 18.98 9.84 -15.75
C GLY A 193 20.32 9.17 -16.01
N ARG A 194 21.33 9.53 -15.24
CA ARG A 194 22.63 8.89 -15.27
C ARG A 194 22.88 8.10 -14.00
N LEU A 195 23.89 7.23 -14.01
CA LEU A 195 24.25 6.40 -12.85
C LEU A 195 24.72 7.25 -11.67
N HIS A 196 25.36 8.38 -11.96
CA HIS A 196 25.86 9.32 -10.97
C HIS A 196 25.42 10.74 -11.30
N ILE A 197 25.45 11.61 -10.31
CA ILE A 197 25.24 13.03 -10.47
C ILE A 197 26.51 13.61 -11.09
N ASP A 198 26.42 14.07 -12.33
CA ASP A 198 27.51 14.76 -13.04
C ASP A 198 27.03 16.15 -13.53
N GLU A 199 27.99 17.02 -13.83
CA GLU A 199 27.72 18.39 -14.28
C GLU A 199 26.86 18.41 -15.54
N GLN A 200 27.11 17.49 -16.46
CA GLN A 200 26.43 17.44 -17.76
C GLN A 200 24.94 17.13 -17.60
N LEU A 201 24.59 16.19 -16.68
CA LEU A 201 23.20 15.92 -16.36
C LEU A 201 22.52 17.15 -15.72
N MET A 202 23.21 17.76 -14.76
CA MET A 202 22.65 18.92 -14.05
C MET A 202 22.47 20.12 -14.96
N ASP A 203 23.40 20.36 -15.88
CA ASP A 203 23.28 21.47 -16.86
C ASP A 203 22.14 21.24 -17.85
N GLU A 204 21.93 20.01 -18.32
CA GLU A 204 20.79 19.66 -19.14
C GLU A 204 19.46 19.91 -18.40
N LEU A 205 19.34 19.43 -17.15
CA LEU A 205 18.13 19.61 -16.35
C LEU A 205 17.88 21.08 -16.02
N LYS A 206 18.94 21.88 -15.74
CA LYS A 206 18.83 23.33 -15.57
C LYS A 206 18.35 24.01 -16.85
N SER A 207 18.89 23.61 -18.00
CA SER A 207 18.49 24.15 -19.29
C SER A 207 16.99 23.88 -19.57
N ILE A 208 16.51 22.67 -19.29
CA ILE A 208 15.08 22.36 -19.41
C ILE A 208 14.27 23.24 -18.43
N LYS A 209 14.68 23.34 -17.16
CA LYS A 209 14.01 24.17 -16.16
C LYS A 209 13.89 25.63 -16.58
N GLU A 210 14.99 26.22 -17.05
CA GLU A 210 15.07 27.63 -17.45
C GLU A 210 14.24 27.97 -18.69
N ASN A 211 14.13 27.04 -19.63
CA ASN A 211 13.39 27.26 -20.87
C ASN A 211 11.91 26.90 -20.78
N ILE A 212 11.54 25.93 -19.94
CA ILE A 212 10.18 25.37 -19.87
C ILE A 212 9.39 25.92 -18.67
N HIS A 213 10.10 26.33 -17.60
CA HIS A 213 9.50 26.79 -16.33
C HIS A 213 8.47 25.80 -15.78
N PRO A 214 8.88 24.55 -15.44
CA PRO A 214 7.96 23.56 -14.91
C PRO A 214 7.29 24.08 -13.64
N HIS A 215 6.01 23.73 -13.45
CA HIS A 215 5.25 24.09 -12.25
C HIS A 215 5.64 23.21 -11.06
N GLU A 216 6.22 22.06 -11.36
CA GLU A 216 6.63 21.06 -10.38
C GLU A 216 7.88 20.33 -10.86
N ILE A 217 8.94 20.32 -10.07
CA ILE A 217 10.12 19.47 -10.28
C ILE A 217 10.05 18.35 -9.25
N LEU A 218 9.74 17.14 -9.70
CA LEU A 218 9.52 15.98 -8.85
C LEU A 218 10.71 15.03 -8.93
N LEU A 219 11.45 14.91 -7.83
CA LEU A 219 12.57 13.99 -7.73
C LEU A 219 12.08 12.57 -7.47
N VAL A 220 12.46 11.64 -8.34
CA VAL A 220 12.19 10.21 -8.21
C VAL A 220 13.38 9.53 -7.57
N VAL A 221 13.18 8.89 -6.43
CA VAL A 221 14.22 8.25 -5.63
C VAL A 221 13.82 6.83 -5.26
N ASP A 222 14.76 5.91 -5.36
CA ASP A 222 14.60 4.52 -4.90
C ASP A 222 14.77 4.47 -3.37
N ALA A 223 13.72 4.10 -2.65
CA ALA A 223 13.73 4.00 -1.20
C ALA A 223 14.74 2.96 -0.67
N MET A 224 15.05 1.94 -1.48
CA MET A 224 15.97 0.86 -1.08
C MET A 224 17.44 1.31 -1.04
N THR A 225 17.80 2.45 -1.63
CA THR A 225 19.19 2.93 -1.65
C THR A 225 19.62 3.62 -0.35
N GLY A 226 18.73 3.72 0.63
CA GLY A 226 19.07 4.19 1.98
C GLY A 226 19.66 5.61 1.99
N GLN A 227 20.88 5.75 2.53
CA GLN A 227 21.56 7.06 2.64
C GLN A 227 21.91 7.68 1.28
N ASP A 228 22.14 6.88 0.24
CA ASP A 228 22.40 7.41 -1.11
C ASP A 228 21.18 8.14 -1.68
N ALA A 229 19.97 7.71 -1.33
CA ALA A 229 18.75 8.44 -1.65
C ALA A 229 18.74 9.85 -1.05
N VAL A 230 19.22 10.00 0.18
CA VAL A 230 19.31 11.30 0.88
C VAL A 230 20.36 12.19 0.22
N ASN A 231 21.54 11.64 -0.10
CA ASN A 231 22.62 12.36 -0.78
C ASN A 231 22.16 12.86 -2.16
N ALA A 232 21.51 11.98 -2.92
CA ALA A 232 20.94 12.35 -4.22
C ALA A 232 19.87 13.46 -4.07
N ALA A 233 18.97 13.33 -3.11
CA ALA A 233 17.93 14.34 -2.89
C ALA A 233 18.51 15.71 -2.55
N THR A 234 19.52 15.75 -1.72
CA THR A 234 20.21 16.99 -1.35
C THR A 234 20.88 17.64 -2.57
N ALA A 235 21.63 16.86 -3.36
CA ALA A 235 22.32 17.38 -4.54
C ALA A 235 21.36 17.87 -5.64
N PHE A 236 20.27 17.15 -5.88
CA PHE A 236 19.23 17.61 -6.82
C PHE A 236 18.50 18.86 -6.33
N ASP A 237 18.27 18.98 -5.02
CA ASP A 237 17.65 20.18 -4.46
C ASP A 237 18.56 21.40 -4.55
N GLU A 238 19.85 21.25 -4.22
CA GLU A 238 20.85 22.32 -4.34
C GLU A 238 21.01 22.80 -5.80
N ALA A 239 21.01 21.87 -6.76
CA ALA A 239 21.24 22.20 -8.17
C ALA A 239 19.99 22.75 -8.88
N LEU A 240 18.81 22.21 -8.58
CA LEU A 240 17.57 22.48 -9.31
C LEU A 240 16.50 23.14 -8.45
N GLY A 241 16.55 23.01 -7.11
CA GLY A 241 15.44 23.43 -6.25
C GLY A 241 14.20 22.59 -6.54
N ILE A 242 14.18 21.34 -6.09
CA ILE A 242 13.05 20.43 -6.27
C ILE A 242 11.83 20.90 -5.47
N ASP A 243 10.62 20.54 -5.91
CA ASP A 243 9.35 20.90 -5.24
C ASP A 243 8.78 19.75 -4.42
N GLY A 244 9.26 18.54 -4.66
CA GLY A 244 8.82 17.35 -3.94
C GLY A 244 9.53 16.09 -4.38
N VAL A 245 9.27 15.02 -3.65
CA VAL A 245 9.89 13.71 -3.85
C VAL A 245 8.82 12.65 -4.10
N LEU A 246 9.10 11.75 -5.05
CA LEU A 246 8.39 10.51 -5.29
C LEU A 246 9.30 9.36 -4.88
N LEU A 247 8.93 8.62 -3.84
CA LEU A 247 9.65 7.42 -3.42
C LEU A 247 9.17 6.21 -4.21
N THR A 248 10.10 5.45 -4.76
CA THR A 248 9.82 4.20 -5.48
C THR A 248 10.25 3.00 -4.66
N LYS A 249 9.73 1.83 -5.02
CA LYS A 249 10.09 0.53 -4.41
C LYS A 249 9.93 0.48 -2.89
N LEU A 250 8.97 1.22 -2.37
CA LEU A 250 8.70 1.25 -0.93
C LEU A 250 8.22 -0.13 -0.41
N ASP A 251 7.61 -0.94 -1.28
CA ASP A 251 7.20 -2.31 -1.01
C ASP A 251 8.38 -3.25 -0.71
N GLY A 252 9.56 -2.99 -1.30
CA GLY A 252 10.80 -3.71 -1.05
C GLY A 252 11.64 -3.15 0.11
N ASP A 253 11.34 -1.94 0.59
CA ASP A 253 12.08 -1.27 1.66
C ASP A 253 11.59 -1.71 3.05
N ALA A 254 12.23 -2.74 3.60
CA ALA A 254 11.96 -3.19 4.96
C ALA A 254 12.48 -2.21 6.04
N ARG A 255 13.39 -1.30 5.69
CA ARG A 255 14.06 -0.38 6.63
C ARG A 255 13.30 0.94 6.77
N GLY A 256 12.93 1.58 5.64
CA GLY A 256 12.14 2.81 5.60
C GLY A 256 12.87 4.10 5.98
N GLY A 257 14.18 4.04 6.23
CA GLY A 257 14.94 5.18 6.72
C GLY A 257 15.08 6.32 5.72
N ALA A 258 15.07 6.03 4.41
CA ALA A 258 15.12 7.03 3.37
C ALA A 258 13.96 8.02 3.47
N ALA A 259 12.72 7.53 3.66
CA ALA A 259 11.53 8.38 3.79
C ALA A 259 11.65 9.37 4.96
N LEU A 260 12.18 8.92 6.11
CA LEU A 260 12.37 9.77 7.29
C LEU A 260 13.52 10.77 7.11
N SER A 261 14.57 10.39 6.39
CA SER A 261 15.80 11.19 6.26
C SER A 261 15.73 12.24 5.14
N ILE A 262 15.11 11.94 4.00
CA ILE A 262 15.02 12.84 2.83
C ILE A 262 14.31 14.14 3.22
N ARG A 263 13.15 14.04 3.87
CA ARG A 263 12.41 15.22 4.31
C ARG A 263 13.21 16.07 5.28
N ALA A 264 13.88 15.44 6.24
CA ALA A 264 14.70 16.14 7.22
C ALA A 264 15.94 16.81 6.62
N ALA A 265 16.54 16.21 5.56
CA ALA A 265 17.72 16.72 4.90
C ALA A 265 17.40 17.87 3.92
N THR A 266 16.35 17.76 3.13
CA THR A 266 16.01 18.71 2.06
C THR A 266 14.94 19.73 2.46
N GLY A 267 14.15 19.45 3.49
CA GLY A 267 12.95 20.23 3.81
C GLY A 267 11.80 20.04 2.81
N LYS A 268 12.00 19.26 1.73
CA LYS A 268 11.00 19.07 0.67
C LYS A 268 10.01 17.95 1.00
N PRO A 269 8.73 18.11 0.65
CA PRO A 269 7.72 17.12 0.97
C PRO A 269 7.88 15.87 0.10
N ILE A 270 7.64 14.70 0.69
CA ILE A 270 7.34 13.50 -0.07
C ILE A 270 5.89 13.61 -0.52
N LYS A 271 5.64 13.56 -1.84
CA LYS A 271 4.30 13.76 -2.41
C LYS A 271 3.64 12.44 -2.81
N PHE A 272 4.44 11.50 -3.33
CA PHE A 272 3.94 10.22 -3.82
C PHE A 272 4.85 9.08 -3.42
N VAL A 273 4.27 7.88 -3.39
CA VAL A 273 4.98 6.62 -3.18
C VAL A 273 4.53 5.57 -4.18
N GLY A 274 5.51 4.89 -4.78
CA GLY A 274 5.28 3.68 -5.57
C GLY A 274 5.31 2.46 -4.63
N THR A 275 4.23 1.72 -4.61
CA THR A 275 3.99 0.60 -3.68
C THR A 275 4.04 -0.78 -4.36
N GLY A 276 4.56 -0.85 -5.57
CA GLY A 276 4.72 -2.11 -6.31
C GLY A 276 4.97 -1.88 -7.80
N GLU A 277 5.03 -2.95 -8.59
CA GLU A 277 5.39 -2.90 -10.01
C GLU A 277 4.22 -2.51 -10.94
N LYS A 278 2.98 -2.86 -10.59
CA LYS A 278 1.81 -2.60 -11.43
C LYS A 278 1.57 -1.11 -11.66
N LEU A 279 1.00 -0.75 -12.80
CA LEU A 279 0.81 0.64 -13.22
C LEU A 279 -0.22 1.42 -12.38
N ASP A 280 -1.02 0.76 -11.60
CA ASP A 280 -1.95 1.35 -10.62
C ASP A 280 -1.37 1.50 -9.22
N MET A 281 -0.19 0.91 -8.94
CA MET A 281 0.48 0.93 -7.64
C MET A 281 1.31 2.20 -7.44
N ILE A 282 0.62 3.31 -7.30
CA ILE A 282 1.14 4.61 -6.86
C ILE A 282 0.07 5.30 -6.03
N GLU A 283 0.44 5.91 -4.93
CA GLU A 283 -0.48 6.62 -4.04
C GLU A 283 0.13 7.91 -3.51
N LEU A 284 -0.71 8.83 -3.03
CA LEU A 284 -0.29 10.02 -2.29
C LEU A 284 0.43 9.59 -1.01
N PHE A 285 1.48 10.32 -0.67
CA PHE A 285 2.15 10.12 0.61
C PHE A 285 1.34 10.75 1.75
N HIS A 286 0.94 9.93 2.71
CA HIS A 286 0.23 10.35 3.90
C HIS A 286 1.09 10.13 5.14
N PRO A 287 1.73 11.18 5.70
CA PRO A 287 2.61 11.08 6.86
C PRO A 287 1.99 10.34 8.05
N GLU A 288 0.74 10.65 8.39
CA GLU A 288 0.02 10.02 9.51
C GLU A 288 -0.16 8.51 9.33
N ARG A 289 -0.50 8.08 8.10
CA ARG A 289 -0.67 6.65 7.77
C ARG A 289 0.65 5.91 7.81
N MET A 290 1.72 6.56 7.31
CA MET A 290 3.07 5.98 7.36
C MET A 290 3.57 5.85 8.79
N ALA A 291 3.38 6.87 9.65
CA ALA A 291 3.68 6.80 11.07
C ALA A 291 2.94 5.64 11.76
N SER A 292 1.64 5.50 11.48
CA SER A 292 0.82 4.41 12.00
C SER A 292 1.30 3.02 11.53
N ARG A 293 1.71 2.88 10.26
CA ARG A 293 2.31 1.64 9.73
C ARG A 293 3.62 1.31 10.42
N ILE A 294 4.52 2.29 10.57
CA ILE A 294 5.81 2.15 11.27
C ILE A 294 5.60 1.68 12.72
N LEU A 295 4.54 2.15 13.40
CA LEU A 295 4.20 1.74 14.76
C LEU A 295 3.38 0.45 14.84
N GLY A 296 3.14 -0.23 13.71
CA GLY A 296 2.34 -1.45 13.64
C GLY A 296 0.88 -1.29 14.07
N MET A 297 0.36 -0.05 14.02
CA MET A 297 -1.03 0.26 14.35
C MET A 297 -1.98 0.00 13.17
N GLY A 298 -1.44 -0.43 12.03
CA GLY A 298 -2.19 -0.65 10.79
C GLY A 298 -2.54 0.64 10.06
N ASP A 299 -3.15 0.49 8.89
CA ASP A 299 -3.61 1.60 8.07
C ASP A 299 -5.08 1.38 7.67
N MET A 300 -5.96 1.53 8.64
CA MET A 300 -7.41 1.36 8.45
C MET A 300 -8.00 2.36 7.45
N LEU A 301 -7.46 3.57 7.37
CA LEU A 301 -7.97 4.59 6.44
C LEU A 301 -7.68 4.22 4.99
N THR A 302 -6.45 3.81 4.68
CA THR A 302 -6.12 3.32 3.33
C THR A 302 -6.91 2.07 2.97
N PHE A 303 -7.17 1.17 3.94
CA PHE A 303 -8.02 0.01 3.72
C PHE A 303 -9.46 0.41 3.37
N ILE A 304 -10.04 1.34 4.13
CA ILE A 304 -11.39 1.85 3.88
C ILE A 304 -11.48 2.54 2.51
N GLU A 305 -10.52 3.41 2.19
CA GLU A 305 -10.49 4.11 0.88
C GLU A 305 -10.34 3.14 -0.30
N LYS A 306 -9.46 2.14 -0.19
CA LYS A 306 -9.33 1.09 -1.22
C LYS A 306 -10.61 0.26 -1.35
N ALA A 307 -11.27 -0.03 -0.23
CA ALA A 307 -12.56 -0.69 -0.24
C ALA A 307 -13.64 0.18 -0.90
N GLU A 308 -13.71 1.47 -0.56
CA GLU A 308 -14.69 2.42 -1.13
C GLU A 308 -14.50 2.64 -2.63
N GLN A 309 -13.25 2.75 -3.11
CA GLN A 309 -12.96 2.90 -4.54
C GLN A 309 -13.38 1.71 -5.40
N GLN A 310 -13.48 0.52 -4.81
CA GLN A 310 -13.84 -0.71 -5.51
C GLN A 310 -15.31 -1.12 -5.29
N TYR A 311 -15.97 -0.50 -4.33
CA TYR A 311 -17.38 -0.78 -4.04
C TYR A 311 -18.30 0.08 -4.92
N ASP A 312 -18.93 -0.57 -5.90
CA ASP A 312 -20.09 0.01 -6.58
C ASP A 312 -21.26 0.03 -5.57
N GLU A 313 -21.66 1.22 -5.15
CA GLU A 313 -22.73 1.47 -4.16
C GLU A 313 -24.04 0.73 -4.53
N LYS A 314 -24.29 0.55 -5.84
CA LYS A 314 -25.44 -0.20 -6.36
C LYS A 314 -25.32 -1.71 -6.11
N GLN A 315 -24.09 -2.25 -6.18
CA GLN A 315 -23.83 -3.68 -5.91
C GLN A 315 -23.87 -3.95 -4.41
N ALA A 316 -23.36 -3.04 -3.58
CA ALA A 316 -23.43 -3.14 -2.12
C ALA A 316 -24.89 -3.18 -1.63
N LYS A 317 -25.75 -2.29 -2.11
CA LYS A 317 -27.19 -2.29 -1.77
C LYS A 317 -27.91 -3.56 -2.21
N LYS A 318 -27.59 -4.08 -3.40
CA LYS A 318 -28.15 -5.35 -3.90
C LYS A 318 -27.68 -6.54 -3.05
N LEU A 319 -26.41 -6.56 -2.63
CA LEU A 319 -25.87 -7.60 -1.77
C LEU A 319 -26.52 -7.55 -0.38
N GLU A 320 -26.66 -6.36 0.21
CA GLU A 320 -27.33 -6.16 1.49
C GLU A 320 -28.79 -6.64 1.45
N GLU A 321 -29.55 -6.34 0.40
CA GLU A 321 -30.90 -6.85 0.21
C GLU A 321 -30.94 -8.38 0.08
N LYS A 322 -30.00 -8.98 -0.65
CA LYS A 322 -29.90 -10.44 -0.81
C LYS A 322 -29.51 -11.12 0.51
N LEU A 323 -28.60 -10.53 1.28
CA LEU A 323 -28.23 -10.97 2.62
C LEU A 323 -29.43 -10.93 3.56
N ARG A 324 -30.19 -9.82 3.57
CA ARG A 324 -31.38 -9.64 4.38
C ARG A 324 -32.49 -10.62 4.01
N LYS A 325 -32.61 -11.00 2.72
CA LYS A 325 -33.60 -11.99 2.20
C LYS A 325 -33.06 -13.43 2.27
N ASN A 326 -31.86 -13.68 2.82
CA ASN A 326 -31.26 -15.03 2.93
C ASN A 326 -31.13 -15.77 1.58
N ARG A 327 -30.86 -15.04 0.48
CA ARG A 327 -30.83 -15.57 -0.90
C ARG A 327 -29.42 -15.43 -1.52
N LEU A 328 -28.38 -15.80 -0.78
CA LEU A 328 -27.01 -15.88 -1.32
C LEU A 328 -26.92 -17.04 -2.30
N THR A 329 -26.42 -16.77 -3.51
CA THR A 329 -26.20 -17.73 -4.60
C THR A 329 -24.71 -17.97 -4.83
N LEU A 330 -24.36 -19.01 -5.58
CA LEU A 330 -22.96 -19.24 -6.01
C LEU A 330 -22.49 -18.16 -7.02
N SER A 331 -23.41 -17.48 -7.72
CA SER A 331 -23.05 -16.30 -8.52
C SER A 331 -22.59 -15.15 -7.64
N ASP A 332 -23.28 -14.87 -6.53
CA ASP A 332 -22.87 -13.84 -5.57
C ASP A 332 -21.51 -14.19 -4.92
N TYR A 333 -21.26 -15.47 -4.68
CA TYR A 333 -19.98 -15.94 -4.16
C TYR A 333 -18.84 -15.75 -5.19
N LEU A 334 -19.12 -16.00 -6.47
CA LEU A 334 -18.18 -15.76 -7.56
C LEU A 334 -17.84 -14.26 -7.64
N ASP A 335 -18.84 -13.37 -7.61
CA ASP A 335 -18.65 -11.94 -7.63
C ASP A 335 -17.77 -11.46 -6.46
N GLN A 336 -17.96 -12.04 -5.26
CA GLN A 336 -17.12 -11.75 -4.09
C GLN A 336 -15.68 -12.22 -4.27
N LEU A 337 -15.46 -13.41 -4.83
CA LEU A 337 -14.10 -13.90 -5.13
C LEU A 337 -13.39 -13.01 -6.15
N GLU A 338 -14.12 -12.53 -7.17
CA GLU A 338 -13.57 -11.62 -8.18
C GLU A 338 -13.26 -10.23 -7.60
N GLN A 339 -14.08 -9.73 -6.68
CA GLN A 339 -13.80 -8.50 -5.96
C GLN A 339 -12.56 -8.63 -5.07
N LEU A 340 -12.42 -9.73 -4.33
CA LEU A 340 -11.22 -10.00 -3.53
C LEU A 340 -9.94 -10.05 -4.38
N GLN A 341 -10.01 -10.67 -5.57
CA GLN A 341 -8.88 -10.66 -6.50
C GLN A 341 -8.53 -9.26 -7.03
N LYS A 342 -9.54 -8.40 -7.25
CA LYS A 342 -9.33 -7.01 -7.70
C LYS A 342 -8.78 -6.11 -6.60
N MET A 343 -9.02 -6.42 -5.32
CA MET A 343 -8.50 -5.66 -4.18
C MET A 343 -6.97 -5.77 -4.00
N GLY A 344 -6.30 -6.59 -4.80
CA GLY A 344 -4.85 -6.78 -4.76
C GLY A 344 -4.42 -7.96 -3.89
N ASP A 345 -3.12 -8.00 -3.58
CA ASP A 345 -2.53 -9.06 -2.80
C ASP A 345 -3.12 -9.09 -1.38
N LEU A 346 -3.74 -10.21 -1.02
CA LEU A 346 -4.35 -10.43 0.30
C LEU A 346 -3.34 -10.28 1.45
N SER A 347 -2.06 -10.47 1.18
CA SER A 347 -0.97 -10.23 2.13
C SER A 347 -0.84 -8.72 2.45
N GLN A 348 -1.06 -7.85 1.46
CA GLN A 348 -1.09 -6.41 1.66
C GLN A 348 -2.31 -5.99 2.50
N ILE A 349 -3.48 -6.58 2.26
CA ILE A 349 -4.69 -6.33 3.04
C ILE A 349 -4.49 -6.76 4.49
N ALA A 350 -3.94 -7.95 4.72
CA ALA A 350 -3.62 -8.45 6.07
C ALA A 350 -2.65 -7.53 6.82
N SER A 351 -1.69 -6.92 6.12
CA SER A 351 -0.73 -5.98 6.71
C SER A 351 -1.33 -4.65 7.14
N MET A 352 -2.46 -4.26 6.57
CA MET A 352 -3.17 -3.00 6.89
C MET A 352 -4.05 -3.13 8.15
N LEU A 353 -4.32 -4.36 8.62
CA LEU A 353 -5.15 -4.60 9.81
C LEU A 353 -4.35 -4.37 11.10
N PRO A 354 -4.89 -3.62 12.08
CA PRO A 354 -4.19 -3.31 13.32
C PRO A 354 -4.04 -4.51 14.27
N GLY A 355 -2.94 -4.54 15.04
CA GLY A 355 -2.84 -5.26 16.29
C GLY A 355 -2.88 -6.78 16.24
N GLY A 356 -2.27 -7.43 15.23
CA GLY A 356 -2.17 -8.89 15.20
C GLY A 356 -3.35 -9.63 14.58
N LEU A 357 -4.43 -8.94 14.21
CA LEU A 357 -5.49 -9.52 13.39
C LEU A 357 -4.96 -9.96 12.02
N GLY A 358 -3.98 -9.24 11.46
CA GLY A 358 -3.27 -9.66 10.25
C GLY A 358 -2.38 -10.89 10.44
N LYS A 359 -1.82 -11.11 11.65
CA LYS A 359 -1.02 -12.31 11.96
C LYS A 359 -1.88 -13.56 12.24
N SER A 360 -3.13 -13.39 12.66
CA SER A 360 -4.09 -14.49 12.78
C SER A 360 -4.78 -14.80 11.43
N PHE A 361 -4.68 -13.90 10.47
CA PHE A 361 -5.04 -14.13 9.07
C PHE A 361 -3.78 -14.63 8.36
N ASP A 362 -3.52 -15.92 8.47
CA ASP A 362 -2.41 -16.56 7.77
C ASP A 362 -2.70 -16.52 6.26
N ALA A 363 -2.24 -15.44 5.61
CA ALA A 363 -2.42 -15.24 4.17
C ALA A 363 -1.79 -16.38 3.35
N SER A 364 -0.83 -17.13 3.94
CA SER A 364 -0.25 -18.32 3.33
C SER A 364 -1.24 -19.50 3.27
N GLN A 365 -2.32 -19.46 4.04
CA GLN A 365 -3.39 -20.47 4.00
C GLN A 365 -4.47 -20.17 2.95
N ILE A 366 -4.50 -18.95 2.40
CA ILE A 366 -5.36 -18.63 1.25
C ILE A 366 -4.57 -19.00 -0.01
N ASP A 367 -4.66 -20.25 -0.37
CA ASP A 367 -4.07 -20.76 -1.60
C ASP A 367 -4.74 -20.09 -2.80
N GLU A 368 -4.01 -19.21 -3.51
CA GLU A 368 -4.48 -18.58 -4.77
C GLU A 368 -4.97 -19.62 -5.76
N LYS A 369 -4.38 -20.83 -5.73
CA LYS A 369 -4.85 -21.97 -6.52
C LYS A 369 -6.24 -22.43 -6.09
N GLN A 370 -6.55 -22.44 -4.79
CA GLN A 370 -7.88 -22.79 -4.31
C GLN A 370 -8.94 -21.77 -4.73
N MET A 371 -8.60 -20.46 -4.74
CA MET A 371 -9.50 -19.44 -5.28
C MET A 371 -9.72 -19.59 -6.77
N ALA A 372 -8.64 -19.83 -7.53
CA ALA A 372 -8.74 -20.10 -8.97
C ALA A 372 -9.56 -21.37 -9.26
N HIS A 373 -9.37 -22.45 -8.50
CA HIS A 373 -10.17 -23.67 -8.58
C HIS A 373 -11.65 -23.41 -8.27
N SER A 374 -11.94 -22.66 -7.21
CA SER A 374 -13.32 -22.30 -6.83
C SER A 374 -14.02 -21.51 -7.93
N LYS A 375 -13.31 -20.56 -8.54
CA LYS A 375 -13.79 -19.78 -9.69
C LYS A 375 -14.07 -20.68 -10.90
N ALA A 376 -13.14 -21.55 -11.27
CA ALA A 376 -13.30 -22.48 -12.39
C ALA A 376 -14.47 -23.43 -12.20
N ILE A 377 -14.66 -23.96 -10.99
CA ILE A 377 -15.81 -24.84 -10.65
C ILE A 377 -17.13 -24.08 -10.84
N ILE A 378 -17.27 -22.87 -10.31
CA ILE A 378 -18.50 -22.10 -10.43
C ILE A 378 -18.75 -21.69 -11.88
N GLN A 379 -17.71 -21.30 -12.62
CA GLN A 379 -17.83 -20.96 -14.04
C GLN A 379 -18.25 -22.15 -14.91
N SER A 380 -17.89 -23.36 -14.51
CA SER A 380 -18.32 -24.62 -15.17
C SER A 380 -19.78 -25.01 -14.88
N MET A 381 -20.44 -24.33 -13.93
CA MET A 381 -21.86 -24.55 -13.62
C MET A 381 -22.78 -23.72 -14.54
N THR A 382 -23.97 -24.24 -14.83
CA THR A 382 -25.03 -23.46 -15.49
C THR A 382 -25.61 -22.42 -14.53
N MET A 383 -26.26 -21.37 -15.05
CA MET A 383 -26.89 -20.34 -14.22
C MET A 383 -27.88 -20.92 -13.21
N LYS A 384 -28.71 -21.89 -13.64
CA LYS A 384 -29.66 -22.58 -12.73
C LYS A 384 -28.95 -23.33 -11.60
N GLU A 385 -27.78 -23.90 -11.85
CA GLU A 385 -27.00 -24.61 -10.82
C GLU A 385 -26.33 -23.64 -9.85
N ARG A 386 -25.91 -22.46 -10.33
CA ARG A 386 -25.36 -21.40 -9.46
C ARG A 386 -26.42 -20.77 -8.56
N GLU A 387 -27.65 -20.61 -9.07
CA GLU A 387 -28.77 -20.06 -8.31
C GLU A 387 -29.36 -21.07 -7.31
N ASN A 388 -29.40 -22.36 -7.67
CA ASN A 388 -29.93 -23.40 -6.83
C ASN A 388 -28.97 -24.62 -6.72
N PRO A 389 -27.98 -24.57 -5.80
CA PRO A 389 -27.02 -25.66 -5.63
C PRO A 389 -27.62 -27.01 -5.23
N GLN A 390 -28.88 -27.01 -4.72
CA GLN A 390 -29.54 -28.23 -4.28
C GLN A 390 -29.89 -29.19 -5.45
N ILE A 391 -29.92 -28.70 -6.70
CA ILE A 391 -30.13 -29.55 -7.88
C ILE A 391 -28.88 -30.35 -8.31
N LEU A 392 -27.76 -30.16 -7.66
CA LEU A 392 -26.46 -30.76 -8.01
C LEU A 392 -26.41 -32.24 -7.56
N ASN A 393 -26.83 -33.14 -8.43
CA ASN A 393 -26.68 -34.59 -8.26
C ASN A 393 -25.30 -35.09 -8.67
N ALA A 394 -25.00 -36.37 -8.46
CA ALA A 394 -23.69 -36.97 -8.75
C ALA A 394 -23.27 -36.83 -10.23
N SER A 395 -24.21 -36.92 -11.18
CA SER A 395 -23.95 -36.76 -12.60
C SER A 395 -23.50 -35.33 -12.96
N ARG A 396 -24.23 -34.34 -12.43
CA ARG A 396 -23.91 -32.91 -12.63
C ARG A 396 -22.56 -32.55 -12.01
N LYS A 397 -22.26 -33.03 -10.80
CA LYS A 397 -20.95 -32.83 -10.15
C LYS A 397 -19.80 -33.40 -10.97
N ARG A 398 -19.98 -34.59 -11.57
CA ARG A 398 -18.97 -35.18 -12.47
C ARG A 398 -18.75 -34.34 -13.73
N ARG A 399 -19.84 -33.86 -14.35
CA ARG A 399 -19.73 -32.97 -15.52
C ARG A 399 -19.02 -31.66 -15.18
N ILE A 400 -19.35 -31.03 -14.03
CA ILE A 400 -18.70 -29.78 -13.58
C ILE A 400 -17.22 -30.03 -13.33
N ALA A 401 -16.85 -31.08 -12.63
CA ALA A 401 -15.48 -31.46 -12.36
C ALA A 401 -14.67 -31.68 -13.65
N ALA A 402 -15.24 -32.43 -14.60
CA ALA A 402 -14.63 -32.66 -15.91
C ALA A 402 -14.47 -31.34 -16.71
N GLY A 403 -15.44 -30.41 -16.62
CA GLY A 403 -15.42 -29.12 -17.32
C GLY A 403 -14.36 -28.14 -16.80
N CYS A 404 -13.92 -28.27 -15.56
CA CYS A 404 -12.89 -27.42 -14.97
C CYS A 404 -11.54 -28.16 -14.77
N GLY A 405 -11.42 -29.44 -15.17
CA GLY A 405 -10.19 -30.21 -15.02
C GLY A 405 -9.87 -30.58 -13.56
N LEU A 406 -10.86 -30.64 -12.68
CA LEU A 406 -10.71 -30.94 -11.26
C LEU A 406 -11.48 -32.22 -10.88
N GLU A 407 -11.36 -32.63 -9.62
CA GLU A 407 -12.04 -33.81 -9.11
C GLU A 407 -13.41 -33.46 -8.47
N VAL A 408 -14.29 -34.49 -8.39
CA VAL A 408 -15.60 -34.34 -7.73
C VAL A 408 -15.47 -33.96 -6.25
N VAL A 409 -14.34 -34.33 -5.63
CA VAL A 409 -14.01 -33.96 -4.25
C VAL A 409 -13.88 -32.45 -4.10
N ASP A 410 -13.28 -31.76 -5.08
CA ASP A 410 -13.12 -30.30 -5.04
C ASP A 410 -14.45 -29.58 -5.19
N VAL A 411 -15.35 -30.09 -6.06
CA VAL A 411 -16.70 -29.58 -6.18
C VAL A 411 -17.46 -29.73 -4.85
N ASN A 412 -17.32 -30.88 -4.18
CA ASN A 412 -17.97 -31.09 -2.87
C ASN A 412 -17.39 -30.17 -1.79
N ARG A 413 -16.06 -29.91 -1.81
CA ARG A 413 -15.38 -29.00 -0.87
C ARG A 413 -15.92 -27.59 -1.03
N LEU A 414 -16.04 -27.09 -2.27
CA LEU A 414 -16.60 -25.79 -2.57
C LEU A 414 -18.04 -25.66 -2.05
N LEU A 415 -18.90 -26.64 -2.33
CA LEU A 415 -20.29 -26.62 -1.88
C LEU A 415 -20.39 -26.60 -0.35
N LYS A 416 -19.57 -27.36 0.34
CA LYS A 416 -19.52 -27.39 1.81
C LYS A 416 -19.05 -26.05 2.40
N SER A 417 -18.06 -25.40 1.77
CA SER A 417 -17.60 -24.05 2.16
C SER A 417 -18.70 -23.02 1.95
N PHE A 418 -19.42 -23.10 0.84
CA PHE A 418 -20.55 -22.22 0.55
C PHE A 418 -21.70 -22.40 1.54
N GLU A 419 -22.05 -23.63 1.92
CA GLU A 419 -23.06 -23.92 2.93
C GLU A 419 -22.66 -23.35 4.31
N ALA A 420 -21.40 -23.52 4.71
CA ALA A 420 -20.87 -22.96 5.96
C ALA A 420 -20.99 -21.42 5.97
N MET A 421 -20.66 -20.76 4.87
CA MET A 421 -20.81 -19.31 4.72
C MET A 421 -22.28 -18.88 4.83
N GLN A 422 -23.22 -19.60 4.18
CA GLN A 422 -24.66 -19.32 4.30
C GLN A 422 -25.15 -19.47 5.74
N GLN A 423 -24.67 -20.47 6.48
CA GLN A 423 -25.05 -20.67 7.89
C GLN A 423 -24.52 -19.55 8.77
N MET A 424 -23.28 -19.11 8.55
CA MET A 424 -22.66 -17.99 9.27
C MET A 424 -23.44 -16.69 9.03
N THR A 425 -23.81 -16.42 7.78
CA THR A 425 -24.61 -15.25 7.41
C THR A 425 -26.00 -15.27 8.07
N LYS A 426 -26.64 -16.45 8.13
CA LYS A 426 -27.92 -16.64 8.83
C LYS A 426 -27.81 -16.39 10.34
N ALA A 427 -26.69 -16.74 10.95
CA ALA A 427 -26.45 -16.51 12.37
C ALA A 427 -26.25 -15.01 12.67
N MET A 428 -25.57 -14.28 11.77
CA MET A 428 -25.38 -12.84 11.88
C MET A 428 -26.67 -12.05 11.77
N THR A 429 -27.54 -12.39 10.79
CA THR A 429 -28.81 -11.69 10.55
C THR A 429 -29.87 -11.94 11.62
N LYS A 430 -29.79 -13.04 12.37
CA LYS A 430 -30.77 -13.39 13.45
C LYS A 430 -30.41 -12.82 14.83
N GLY A 431 -29.43 -11.91 14.95
CA GLY A 431 -29.14 -11.20 16.20
C GLY A 431 -28.67 -12.06 17.38
N LYS A 432 -28.25 -13.32 17.14
CA LYS A 432 -27.80 -14.26 18.19
C LYS A 432 -26.30 -14.12 18.53
N MET A 433 -25.71 -12.94 18.33
CA MET A 433 -24.28 -12.72 18.52
C MET A 433 -23.91 -11.99 19.83
N ARG A 434 -24.53 -12.36 20.93
CA ARG A 434 -24.04 -12.04 22.28
C ARG A 434 -23.14 -13.21 22.79
N GLY A 435 -21.94 -13.38 22.23
CA GLY A 435 -21.04 -14.47 22.69
C GLY A 435 -19.91 -14.87 21.75
N MET A 436 -19.64 -14.15 20.66
CA MET A 436 -18.68 -14.61 19.63
C MET A 436 -17.20 -14.31 19.93
N GLY A 437 -16.85 -13.77 21.10
CA GLY A 437 -15.44 -13.72 21.55
C GLY A 437 -14.85 -15.10 21.87
N SER A 438 -15.69 -16.12 22.11
CA SER A 438 -15.27 -17.48 22.48
C SER A 438 -15.22 -18.48 21.31
N LEU A 439 -15.81 -18.16 20.15
CA LEU A 439 -15.88 -19.11 19.02
C LEU A 439 -14.76 -18.91 17.99
N MET A 440 -14.15 -17.72 17.93
CA MET A 440 -13.00 -17.46 17.05
C MET A 440 -11.66 -17.99 17.58
N GLY A 441 -11.59 -18.39 18.87
CA GLY A 441 -10.45 -19.07 19.47
C GLY A 441 -10.37 -20.58 19.23
N GLY A 442 -11.38 -21.19 18.61
CA GLY A 442 -11.52 -22.65 18.50
C GLY A 442 -11.33 -23.27 17.11
N MET A 443 -11.12 -22.46 16.05
CA MET A 443 -11.02 -22.99 14.67
C MET A 443 -9.59 -23.10 14.11
N GLY A 444 -8.60 -22.93 14.96
CA GLY A 444 -7.16 -23.07 14.64
C GLY A 444 -6.51 -24.33 15.20
N GLY A 445 -7.17 -25.47 15.22
CA GLY A 445 -6.51 -26.68 15.71
C GLY A 445 -7.35 -27.94 15.57
N GLY A 446 -7.10 -28.74 14.54
CA GLY A 446 -7.72 -30.04 14.49
C GLY A 446 -7.65 -30.82 13.17
N PHE A 447 -6.45 -31.06 12.64
CA PHE A 447 -6.20 -32.25 11.83
C PHE A 447 -4.88 -32.87 12.28
N GLY A 448 -4.99 -33.96 13.03
CA GLY A 448 -3.84 -34.79 13.38
C GLY A 448 -4.09 -35.68 14.60
N GLY A 449 -4.38 -36.95 14.38
CA GLY A 449 -4.00 -38.05 15.25
C GLY A 449 -4.97 -38.41 16.37
N GLY A 450 -5.66 -39.52 16.17
CA GLY A 450 -6.41 -40.20 17.22
C GLY A 450 -5.51 -40.80 18.29
N SER A 451 -6.07 -40.97 19.49
CA SER A 451 -5.96 -42.21 20.28
C SER A 451 -6.60 -42.08 21.65
N MET A 452 -7.54 -42.99 21.86
CA MET A 452 -7.86 -43.76 23.07
C MET A 452 -8.06 -43.09 24.45
N ARG A 453 -9.33 -43.24 24.87
CA ARG A 453 -9.87 -43.80 26.11
C ARG A 453 -9.12 -43.56 27.43
N SER A 454 -9.83 -42.97 28.37
CA SER A 454 -9.93 -43.59 29.72
C SER A 454 -11.23 -43.18 30.42
N PHE A 455 -12.01 -44.21 30.78
CA PHE A 455 -13.17 -44.19 31.68
C PHE A 455 -12.67 -44.03 33.15
N GLY A 456 -13.33 -43.20 33.91
CA GLY A 456 -13.02 -43.06 35.34
C GLY A 456 -14.16 -42.53 36.16
N ARG A 457 -14.93 -43.39 36.65
CA ARG A 457 -16.11 -43.52 37.51
C ARG A 457 -16.16 -42.54 38.69
N LYS A 458 -17.41 -42.05 38.89
CA LYS A 458 -17.93 -41.43 40.12
C LYS A 458 -17.68 -42.30 41.38
N LYS A 459 -17.40 -41.63 42.51
CA LYS A 459 -18.02 -42.01 43.79
C LYS A 459 -18.29 -40.77 44.65
N ARG A 460 -19.56 -40.65 45.05
CA ARG A 460 -20.06 -39.90 46.21
C ARG A 460 -19.55 -40.62 47.49
N LEU A 461 -19.33 -39.87 48.55
CA LEU A 461 -19.85 -40.11 49.90
C LEU A 461 -19.25 -39.12 50.90
N LYS A 462 -20.01 -38.53 51.54
CA LYS A 462 -20.49 -37.96 52.81
C LYS A 462 -20.14 -36.52 53.04
#